data_a6e7d0e5399d7917a02c50be81ee0b5d
#
_entry.id   a6e7d0e5399d7917a02c50be81ee0b5d
#
_cell.length_a   1.000
_cell.length_b   1.000
_cell.length_c   1.000
_cell.angle_alpha   90.00
_cell.angle_beta   90.00
_cell.angle_gamma   90.00
#
_symmetry.space_group_name_H-M   'P 1'
#
loop_
_entity.id
_entity.type
_entity.pdbx_description
1 polymer ?
#
loop_
_entity_poly.entity_id
_entity_poly.type
_entity_poly.pdbx_seq_one_letter_code
_entity_poly.pdbx_strand_id
1 'polypeptide(L)'
;LKDERGQKGAALTTFISLAGKYSVLMPNTSKGGGISRKITNSDDRKKIRNILQQIKIPEVMGLIVRTAGLNKTKNEIEQDISNTIGAWEEIKTNAIKSMAPSLVYEEGDIIKRALRDMYDNETKNVIVEGNEGFQKTKNFMKLLMPENIKKVKKYRGKIPLFHEVGIEKDLN
;
A
#
# COMPACT_ATOMS: atom_id res chain seq x y z
N LEU A 1 -9.35 -1.65 13.74
CA LEU A 1 -10.02 -0.35 13.79
C LEU A 1 -10.02 0.26 12.40
N LYS A 2 -11.13 0.84 11.97
CA LYS A 2 -11.22 1.70 10.79
C LYS A 2 -11.31 3.13 11.25
N ASP A 3 -10.46 3.98 10.67
CA ASP A 3 -10.45 5.41 10.99
C ASP A 3 -11.75 6.09 10.55
N GLU A 4 -12.05 7.19 11.20
CA GLU A 4 -13.16 8.05 10.83
C GLU A 4 -13.00 8.57 9.39
N ARG A 5 -14.11 8.69 8.67
CA ARG A 5 -14.13 9.19 7.29
C ARG A 5 -15.34 10.09 7.06
N GLY A 6 -15.10 11.37 6.91
CA GLY A 6 -16.16 12.35 6.76
C GLY A 6 -17.10 12.35 7.96
N GLN A 7 -18.38 12.05 7.75
CA GLN A 7 -19.37 12.00 8.82
C GLN A 7 -19.47 10.64 9.54
N LYS A 8 -18.64 9.65 9.16
CA LYS A 8 -18.61 8.33 9.79
C LYS A 8 -17.51 8.27 10.82
N GLY A 9 -17.86 8.04 12.08
CA GLY A 9 -16.91 7.82 13.16
C GLY A 9 -16.09 6.55 12.98
N ALA A 10 -15.06 6.40 13.84
CA ALA A 10 -14.22 5.21 13.88
C ALA A 10 -15.05 3.95 14.15
N ALA A 11 -14.68 2.84 13.53
CA ALA A 11 -15.43 1.58 13.65
C ALA A 11 -14.51 0.40 13.92
N LEU A 12 -14.96 -0.50 14.81
CA LEU A 12 -14.32 -1.79 15.03
C LEU A 12 -14.77 -2.79 13.96
N THR A 13 -13.86 -3.65 13.54
CA THR A 13 -14.13 -4.73 12.61
C THR A 13 -13.20 -5.90 12.86
N THR A 14 -13.68 -7.10 12.60
CA THR A 14 -12.88 -8.33 12.57
C THR A 14 -12.37 -8.64 11.16
N PHE A 15 -12.89 -7.98 10.14
CA PHE A 15 -12.45 -8.16 8.77
C PHE A 15 -11.22 -7.31 8.50
N ILE A 16 -10.10 -7.97 8.21
CA ILE A 16 -8.83 -7.33 7.93
C ILE A 16 -8.70 -7.14 6.42
N SER A 17 -8.22 -5.96 6.01
CA SER A 17 -7.86 -5.68 4.62
C SER A 17 -6.54 -4.94 4.60
N LEU A 18 -5.58 -5.45 3.82
CA LEU A 18 -4.26 -4.87 3.64
C LEU A 18 -4.13 -4.38 2.20
N ALA A 19 -3.86 -3.10 2.02
CA ALA A 19 -3.74 -2.51 0.70
C ALA A 19 -2.30 -2.58 0.20
N GLY A 20 -2.09 -3.36 -0.87
CA GLY A 20 -0.93 -3.29 -1.73
C GLY A 20 -1.05 -2.13 -2.73
N LYS A 21 -0.08 -2.04 -3.64
CA LYS A 21 -0.09 -1.06 -4.72
C LYS A 21 -1.20 -1.36 -5.74
N TYR A 22 -1.29 -2.59 -6.19
CA TYR A 22 -2.20 -3.05 -7.26
C TYR A 22 -3.35 -3.90 -6.74
N SER A 23 -3.27 -4.37 -5.51
CA SER A 23 -4.24 -5.27 -4.92
C SER A 23 -4.62 -4.90 -3.49
N VAL A 24 -5.70 -5.48 -3.00
CA VAL A 24 -6.09 -5.46 -1.58
C VAL A 24 -6.25 -6.92 -1.15
N LEU A 25 -5.47 -7.33 -0.16
CA LEU A 25 -5.54 -8.65 0.45
C LEU A 25 -6.53 -8.65 1.63
N MET A 26 -7.39 -9.63 1.66
CA MET A 26 -8.30 -9.89 2.79
C MET A 26 -7.92 -11.25 3.42
N PRO A 27 -7.00 -11.26 4.39
CA PRO A 27 -6.36 -12.49 4.86
C PRO A 27 -7.29 -13.42 5.65
N ASN A 28 -8.39 -12.92 6.16
CA ASN A 28 -9.36 -13.67 6.95
C ASN A 28 -10.77 -13.69 6.34
N THR A 29 -10.87 -13.53 5.02
CA THR A 29 -12.15 -13.57 4.29
C THR A 29 -12.04 -14.55 3.15
N SER A 30 -12.40 -15.81 3.40
CA SER A 30 -12.51 -16.84 2.36
C SER A 30 -13.59 -16.43 1.35
N LYS A 31 -13.36 -16.69 0.06
CA LYS A 31 -14.28 -16.39 -1.05
C LYS A 31 -14.61 -14.90 -1.27
N GLY A 32 -13.92 -13.98 -0.60
CA GLY A 32 -14.02 -12.56 -0.90
C GLY A 32 -12.93 -12.17 -1.91
N GLY A 33 -13.30 -11.63 -3.06
CA GLY A 33 -12.28 -11.17 -3.99
C GLY A 33 -12.82 -10.89 -5.38
N GLY A 34 -11.92 -10.46 -6.25
CA GLY A 34 -12.23 -10.21 -7.64
C GLY A 34 -11.56 -8.96 -8.19
N ILE A 35 -12.32 -8.15 -8.85
CA ILE A 35 -11.84 -6.99 -9.58
C ILE A 35 -12.60 -5.76 -9.09
N SER A 36 -11.91 -4.66 -8.83
CA SER A 36 -12.51 -3.41 -8.38
C SER A 36 -13.74 -3.05 -9.22
N ARG A 37 -14.81 -2.61 -8.55
CA ARG A 37 -16.04 -2.15 -9.22
C ARG A 37 -15.82 -0.90 -10.07
N LYS A 38 -14.75 -0.14 -9.81
CA LYS A 38 -14.38 1.05 -10.58
C LYS A 38 -13.81 0.70 -11.96
N ILE A 39 -13.43 -0.56 -12.21
CA ILE A 39 -13.01 -1.06 -13.51
C ILE A 39 -14.28 -1.52 -14.24
N THR A 40 -14.79 -0.69 -15.12
CA THR A 40 -16.07 -0.94 -15.83
C THR A 40 -15.88 -1.65 -17.17
N ASN A 41 -14.72 -1.48 -17.81
CA ASN A 41 -14.42 -2.09 -19.10
C ASN A 41 -14.38 -3.62 -19.01
N SER A 42 -15.16 -4.29 -19.86
CA SER A 42 -15.30 -5.76 -19.86
C SER A 42 -14.00 -6.50 -20.24
N ASP A 43 -13.22 -5.93 -21.17
CA ASP A 43 -12.01 -6.56 -21.69
C ASP A 43 -10.88 -6.46 -20.68
N ASP A 44 -10.77 -5.33 -19.98
CA ASP A 44 -9.83 -5.16 -18.88
C ASP A 44 -10.16 -6.12 -17.72
N ARG A 45 -11.44 -6.29 -17.42
CA ARG A 45 -11.90 -7.26 -16.42
C ARG A 45 -11.54 -8.70 -16.81
N LYS A 46 -11.68 -9.06 -18.09
CA LYS A 46 -11.29 -10.38 -18.60
C LYS A 46 -9.79 -10.59 -18.48
N LYS A 47 -8.97 -9.62 -18.90
CA LYS A 47 -7.50 -9.68 -18.79
C LYS A 47 -7.07 -9.91 -17.33
N ILE A 48 -7.58 -9.11 -16.41
CA ILE A 48 -7.25 -9.23 -14.98
C ILE A 48 -7.69 -10.58 -14.42
N ARG A 49 -8.88 -11.07 -14.80
CA ARG A 49 -9.36 -12.39 -14.39
C ARG A 49 -8.43 -13.52 -14.83
N ASN A 50 -7.96 -13.45 -16.07
CA ASN A 50 -7.02 -14.44 -16.63
C ASN A 50 -5.68 -14.40 -15.86
N ILE A 51 -5.22 -13.22 -15.48
CA ILE A 51 -4.02 -13.07 -14.65
C ILE A 51 -4.24 -13.71 -13.27
N LEU A 52 -5.35 -13.39 -12.60
CA LEU A 52 -5.67 -13.93 -11.28
C LEU A 52 -5.80 -15.44 -11.23
N GLN A 53 -6.33 -16.07 -12.30
CA GLN A 53 -6.42 -17.52 -12.41
C GLN A 53 -5.06 -18.23 -12.44
N GLN A 54 -4.01 -17.51 -12.82
CA GLN A 54 -2.64 -18.03 -12.91
C GLN A 54 -1.82 -17.78 -11.63
N ILE A 55 -2.35 -17.03 -10.68
CA ILE A 55 -1.68 -16.68 -9.41
C ILE A 55 -2.26 -17.57 -8.31
N LYS A 56 -1.38 -18.25 -7.58
CA LYS A 56 -1.77 -19.06 -6.44
C LYS A 56 -2.01 -18.18 -5.21
N ILE A 57 -3.26 -18.06 -4.81
CA ILE A 57 -3.66 -17.36 -3.59
C ILE A 57 -4.16 -18.42 -2.59
N PRO A 58 -3.79 -18.36 -1.30
CA PRO A 58 -4.35 -19.26 -0.29
C PRO A 58 -5.88 -19.19 -0.25
N GLU A 59 -6.56 -20.35 -0.22
CA GLU A 59 -8.03 -20.45 -0.30
C GLU A 59 -8.77 -19.68 0.81
N VAL A 60 -8.10 -19.47 1.94
CA VAL A 60 -8.64 -18.73 3.09
C VAL A 60 -8.56 -17.22 2.92
N MET A 61 -7.91 -16.75 1.86
CA MET A 61 -7.68 -15.32 1.61
C MET A 61 -8.49 -14.83 0.41
N GLY A 62 -9.08 -13.65 0.55
CA GLY A 62 -9.68 -12.91 -0.55
C GLY A 62 -8.72 -11.88 -1.12
N LEU A 63 -8.86 -11.58 -2.40
CA LEU A 63 -8.05 -10.59 -3.10
C LEU A 63 -8.92 -9.73 -4.02
N ILE A 64 -8.70 -8.42 -4.00
CA ILE A 64 -9.33 -7.48 -4.94
C ILE A 64 -8.24 -6.74 -5.71
N VAL A 65 -8.25 -6.81 -7.04
CA VAL A 65 -7.37 -5.98 -7.88
C VAL A 65 -7.93 -4.55 -7.96
N ARG A 66 -7.07 -3.58 -7.66
CA ARG A 66 -7.38 -2.14 -7.67
C ARG A 66 -7.32 -1.59 -9.09
N THR A 67 -7.84 -0.37 -9.29
CA THR A 67 -7.71 0.38 -10.56
C THR A 67 -6.25 0.61 -10.95
N ALA A 68 -5.35 0.78 -9.99
CA ALA A 68 -3.91 0.89 -10.22
C ALA A 68 -3.27 -0.38 -10.83
N GLY A 69 -3.95 -1.52 -10.75
CA GLY A 69 -3.54 -2.78 -11.39
C GLY A 69 -3.95 -2.90 -12.86
N LEU A 70 -4.66 -1.89 -13.42
CA LEU A 70 -4.93 -1.82 -14.85
C LEU A 70 -3.61 -1.75 -15.65
N ASN A 71 -3.54 -2.50 -16.75
CA ASN A 71 -2.38 -2.53 -17.64
C ASN A 71 -1.07 -3.01 -16.98
N LYS A 72 -1.15 -3.65 -15.81
CA LYS A 72 -0.01 -4.26 -15.15
C LYS A 72 0.19 -5.70 -15.60
N THR A 73 1.45 -6.11 -15.64
CA THR A 73 1.83 -7.49 -15.98
C THR A 73 1.46 -8.43 -14.85
N LYS A 74 1.37 -9.74 -15.18
CA LYS A 74 1.20 -10.78 -14.17
C LYS A 74 2.25 -10.70 -13.07
N ASN A 75 3.52 -10.52 -13.44
CA ASN A 75 4.64 -10.49 -12.50
C ASN A 75 4.53 -9.32 -11.52
N GLU A 76 4.12 -8.13 -11.99
CA GLU A 76 3.92 -6.96 -11.11
C GLU A 76 2.80 -7.19 -10.10
N ILE A 77 1.69 -7.78 -10.53
CA ILE A 77 0.56 -8.09 -9.65
C ILE A 77 0.93 -9.21 -8.66
N GLU A 78 1.60 -10.26 -9.12
CA GLU A 78 2.05 -11.37 -8.29
C GLU A 78 3.06 -10.93 -7.23
N GLN A 79 3.99 -10.05 -7.59
CA GLN A 79 4.94 -9.46 -6.65
C GLN A 79 4.25 -8.60 -5.58
N ASP A 80 3.26 -7.78 -5.97
CA ASP A 80 2.47 -6.98 -5.05
C ASP A 80 1.70 -7.85 -4.05
N ILE A 81 1.10 -8.93 -4.53
CA ILE A 81 0.39 -9.91 -3.68
C ILE A 81 1.37 -10.59 -2.71
N SER A 82 2.51 -11.04 -3.20
CA SER A 82 3.55 -11.68 -2.38
C SER A 82 4.03 -10.75 -1.26
N ASN A 83 4.30 -9.50 -1.58
CA ASN A 83 4.70 -8.49 -0.60
C ASN A 83 3.62 -8.27 0.46
N THR A 84 2.35 -8.24 0.06
CA THR A 84 1.22 -8.02 0.97
C THR A 84 0.98 -9.26 1.86
N ILE A 85 1.17 -10.47 1.34
CA ILE A 85 1.16 -11.71 2.13
C ILE A 85 2.31 -11.70 3.14
N GLY A 86 3.51 -11.30 2.73
CA GLY A 86 4.66 -11.16 3.64
C GLY A 86 4.37 -10.18 4.79
N ALA A 87 3.78 -9.04 4.49
CA ALA A 87 3.35 -8.06 5.50
C ALA A 87 2.32 -8.67 6.47
N TRP A 88 1.38 -9.48 5.97
CA TRP A 88 0.42 -10.18 6.81
C TRP A 88 1.07 -11.18 7.78
N GLU A 89 2.05 -11.95 7.31
CA GLU A 89 2.81 -12.88 8.16
C GLU A 89 3.57 -12.15 9.28
N GLU A 90 4.16 -10.98 8.96
CA GLU A 90 4.81 -10.13 9.95
C GLU A 90 3.81 -9.60 10.98
N ILE A 91 2.64 -9.11 10.53
CA ILE A 91 1.57 -8.64 11.41
C ILE A 91 1.13 -9.75 12.37
N LYS A 92 0.90 -10.97 11.87
CA LYS A 92 0.55 -12.12 12.72
C LYS A 92 1.61 -12.40 13.78
N THR A 93 2.86 -12.43 13.36
CA THR A 93 4.01 -12.69 14.24
C THR A 93 4.09 -11.63 15.36
N ASN A 94 3.93 -10.37 15.01
CA ASN A 94 3.94 -9.27 15.97
C ASN A 94 2.72 -9.30 16.90
N ALA A 95 1.54 -9.63 16.37
CA ALA A 95 0.32 -9.74 17.18
C ALA A 95 0.43 -10.82 18.25
N ILE A 96 1.00 -11.98 17.91
CA ILE A 96 1.18 -13.09 18.88
C ILE A 96 2.14 -12.70 20.01
N LYS A 97 3.13 -11.87 19.71
CA LYS A 97 4.13 -11.39 20.69
C LYS A 97 3.66 -10.20 21.52
N SER A 98 2.58 -9.56 21.13
CA SER A 98 2.08 -8.34 21.75
C SER A 98 1.00 -8.65 22.78
N MET A 99 0.97 -7.91 23.88
CA MET A 99 -0.16 -7.95 24.84
C MET A 99 -1.27 -7.01 24.33
N ALA A 100 -2.49 -7.50 24.36
CA ALA A 100 -3.66 -6.69 24.02
C ALA A 100 -4.03 -5.74 25.18
N PRO A 101 -4.46 -4.50 24.91
CA PRO A 101 -4.54 -3.85 23.63
C PRO A 101 -3.19 -3.25 23.18
N SER A 102 -2.81 -3.42 21.91
CA SER A 102 -1.58 -2.83 21.36
C SER A 102 -1.74 -2.47 19.89
N LEU A 103 -1.00 -1.45 19.43
CA LEU A 103 -0.89 -1.11 18.02
C LEU A 103 0.11 -2.05 17.36
N VAL A 104 -0.39 -3.01 16.57
CA VAL A 104 0.44 -3.99 15.86
C VAL A 104 0.84 -3.50 14.47
N TYR A 105 -0.10 -2.85 13.78
CA TYR A 105 0.09 -2.35 12.42
C TYR A 105 -0.81 -1.15 12.15
N GLU A 106 -0.27 -0.17 11.47
CA GLU A 106 -0.99 1.04 11.05
C GLU A 106 -0.85 1.25 9.55
N GLU A 107 -1.98 1.39 8.85
CA GLU A 107 -2.03 1.68 7.41
C GLU A 107 -2.22 3.18 7.13
N GLY A 108 -2.65 3.95 8.13
CA GLY A 108 -3.04 5.35 8.00
C GLY A 108 -1.89 6.35 7.76
N ASP A 109 -0.63 5.93 7.87
CA ASP A 109 0.52 6.79 7.65
C ASP A 109 0.54 7.37 6.22
N ILE A 110 0.54 8.71 6.13
CA ILE A 110 0.51 9.44 4.85
C ILE A 110 1.70 9.10 3.95
N ILE A 111 2.87 8.84 4.54
CA ILE A 111 4.09 8.50 3.81
C ILE A 111 3.90 7.14 3.13
N LYS A 112 3.38 6.15 3.86
CA LYS A 112 3.07 4.81 3.31
C LYS A 112 2.07 4.91 2.17
N ARG A 113 1.01 5.70 2.35
CA ARG A 113 -0.01 5.90 1.32
C ARG A 113 0.55 6.59 0.09
N ALA A 114 1.34 7.65 0.26
CA ALA A 114 1.96 8.37 -0.85
C ALA A 114 2.91 7.46 -1.63
N LEU A 115 3.79 6.71 -0.96
CA LEU A 115 4.70 5.78 -1.63
C LEU A 115 3.93 4.66 -2.34
N ARG A 116 2.92 4.09 -1.71
CA ARG A 116 2.11 3.03 -2.31
C ARG A 116 1.41 3.48 -3.59
N ASP A 117 0.81 4.67 -3.56
CA ASP A 117 -0.09 5.11 -4.62
C ASP A 117 0.62 5.96 -5.70
N MET A 118 1.72 6.65 -5.36
CA MET A 118 2.40 7.60 -6.25
C MET A 118 3.77 7.11 -6.74
N TYR A 119 4.49 6.28 -5.96
CA TYR A 119 5.80 5.79 -6.38
C TYR A 119 5.67 4.82 -7.56
N ASP A 120 6.52 5.00 -8.58
CA ASP A 120 6.62 4.14 -9.75
C ASP A 120 8.09 3.90 -10.17
N ASN A 121 8.29 3.14 -11.25
CA ASN A 121 9.63 2.84 -11.78
C ASN A 121 10.33 4.07 -12.37
N GLU A 122 9.57 5.08 -12.81
CA GLU A 122 10.09 6.33 -13.38
C GLU A 122 10.50 7.32 -12.29
N THR A 123 10.08 7.11 -11.06
CA THR A 123 10.43 7.95 -9.91
C THR A 123 11.94 7.92 -9.67
N LYS A 124 12.59 9.06 -9.89
CA LYS A 124 14.05 9.21 -9.75
C LYS A 124 14.48 9.36 -8.29
N ASN A 125 13.78 10.19 -7.52
CA ASN A 125 14.08 10.47 -6.13
C ASN A 125 12.80 10.61 -5.30
N VAL A 126 12.89 10.20 -4.04
CA VAL A 126 11.91 10.47 -2.99
C VAL A 126 12.60 11.38 -1.99
N ILE A 127 12.28 12.67 -2.04
CA ILE A 127 12.91 13.69 -1.18
C ILE A 127 12.01 13.91 0.03
N VAL A 128 12.57 13.79 1.22
CA VAL A 128 11.81 13.87 2.46
C VAL A 128 12.43 14.88 3.41
N GLU A 129 11.61 15.81 3.89
CA GLU A 129 11.97 16.77 4.92
C GLU A 129 11.76 16.17 6.32
N GLY A 130 12.63 16.58 7.24
CA GLY A 130 12.62 16.08 8.63
C GLY A 130 13.28 14.72 8.82
N ASN A 131 13.79 14.50 10.03
CA ASN A 131 14.47 13.24 10.38
C ASN A 131 13.49 12.07 10.50
N GLU A 132 12.39 12.30 11.19
CA GLU A 132 11.38 11.27 11.46
C GLU A 132 10.76 10.77 10.17
N GLY A 133 10.28 11.68 9.32
CA GLY A 133 9.71 11.33 8.01
C GLY A 133 10.71 10.59 7.13
N PHE A 134 11.97 11.02 7.10
CA PHE A 134 13.03 10.35 6.35
C PHE A 134 13.26 8.90 6.84
N GLN A 135 13.33 8.67 8.14
CA GLN A 135 13.52 7.32 8.69
C GLN A 135 12.30 6.44 8.43
N LYS A 136 11.08 6.94 8.63
CA LYS A 136 9.85 6.23 8.31
C LYS A 136 9.80 5.83 6.83
N THR A 137 10.09 6.77 5.93
CA THR A 137 10.15 6.54 4.48
C THR A 137 11.17 5.46 4.13
N LYS A 138 12.37 5.55 4.70
CA LYS A 138 13.45 4.60 4.45
C LYS A 138 13.10 3.19 4.93
N ASN A 139 12.51 3.07 6.12
CA ASN A 139 12.08 1.79 6.68
C ASN A 139 10.97 1.17 5.82
N PHE A 140 10.01 1.98 5.38
CA PHE A 140 8.92 1.52 4.54
C PHE A 140 9.40 1.06 3.15
N MET A 141 10.30 1.84 2.51
CA MET A 141 10.92 1.44 1.24
C MET A 141 11.74 0.16 1.39
N LYS A 142 12.45 -0.02 2.52
CA LYS A 142 13.20 -1.25 2.79
C LYS A 142 12.29 -2.48 2.85
N LEU A 143 11.09 -2.32 3.39
CA LEU A 143 10.11 -3.41 3.49
C LEU A 143 9.48 -3.77 2.15
N LEU A 144 9.08 -2.77 1.38
CA LEU A 144 8.30 -2.98 0.14
C LEU A 144 9.16 -3.04 -1.13
N MET A 145 10.25 -2.26 -1.18
CA MET A 145 11.05 -2.05 -2.40
C MET A 145 12.52 -1.89 -2.03
N PRO A 146 13.18 -2.91 -1.47
CA PRO A 146 14.53 -2.81 -0.93
C PRO A 146 15.57 -2.33 -1.95
N GLU A 147 15.40 -2.67 -3.22
CA GLU A 147 16.27 -2.24 -4.32
C GLU A 147 16.24 -0.72 -4.56
N ASN A 148 15.16 -0.05 -4.17
CA ASN A 148 14.95 1.37 -4.41
C ASN A 148 15.28 2.29 -3.22
N ILE A 149 15.80 1.75 -2.12
CA ILE A 149 16.15 2.53 -0.90
C ILE A 149 17.08 3.71 -1.22
N LYS A 150 18.00 3.54 -2.18
CA LYS A 150 18.97 4.58 -2.58
C LYS A 150 18.29 5.81 -3.20
N LYS A 151 17.06 5.69 -3.67
CA LYS A 151 16.28 6.81 -4.20
C LYS A 151 15.73 7.72 -3.10
N VAL A 152 15.67 7.24 -1.85
CA VAL A 152 15.20 8.06 -0.71
C VAL A 152 16.31 8.99 -0.25
N LYS A 153 16.07 10.28 -0.34
CA LYS A 153 17.03 11.34 0.03
C LYS A 153 16.44 12.25 1.09
N LYS A 154 17.26 12.57 2.08
CA LYS A 154 16.88 13.57 3.07
C LYS A 154 17.07 14.96 2.48
N TYR A 155 16.02 15.78 2.58
CA TYR A 155 16.11 17.20 2.26
C TYR A 155 17.00 17.94 3.29
N ARG A 156 17.84 18.84 2.79
CA ARG A 156 18.82 19.60 3.60
C ARG A 156 18.80 21.10 3.32
N GLY A 157 17.78 21.59 2.60
CA GLY A 157 17.61 23.00 2.33
C GLY A 157 17.31 23.81 3.58
N LYS A 158 17.46 25.14 3.47
CA LYS A 158 17.14 26.09 4.55
C LYS A 158 15.69 26.56 4.51
N ILE A 159 15.06 26.47 3.36
CA ILE A 159 13.65 26.83 3.10
C ILE A 159 12.83 25.55 3.12
N PRO A 160 11.59 25.54 3.64
CA PRO A 160 10.73 24.35 3.59
C PRO A 160 10.63 23.75 2.18
N LEU A 161 10.70 22.43 2.05
CA LEU A 161 10.77 21.74 0.77
C LEU A 161 9.66 22.14 -0.19
N PHE A 162 8.40 22.18 0.27
CA PHE A 162 7.26 22.52 -0.56
C PHE A 162 7.28 23.97 -1.03
N HIS A 163 7.83 24.85 -0.22
CA HIS A 163 8.04 26.24 -0.61
C HIS A 163 9.13 26.37 -1.68
N GLU A 164 10.26 25.65 -1.51
CA GLU A 164 11.38 25.67 -2.48
C GLU A 164 10.96 25.14 -3.85
N VAL A 165 10.17 24.08 -3.90
CA VAL A 165 9.68 23.49 -5.16
C VAL A 165 8.38 24.14 -5.67
N GLY A 166 7.85 25.16 -4.99
CA GLY A 166 6.70 25.95 -5.44
C GLY A 166 5.33 25.29 -5.22
N ILE A 167 5.25 24.11 -4.60
CA ILE A 167 3.98 23.39 -4.38
C ILE A 167 2.98 24.20 -3.55
N GLU A 168 3.45 25.00 -2.59
CA GLU A 168 2.56 25.82 -1.77
C GLU A 168 1.77 26.86 -2.56
N LYS A 169 2.31 27.30 -3.71
CA LYS A 169 1.62 28.25 -4.60
C LYS A 169 0.47 27.58 -5.36
N ASP A 170 0.59 26.27 -5.60
CA ASP A 170 -0.41 25.50 -6.33
C ASP A 170 -1.52 24.97 -5.41
N LEU A 171 -1.34 25.07 -4.09
CA LEU A 171 -2.31 24.64 -3.09
C LEU A 171 -3.26 25.77 -2.63
N ASN A 172 -2.95 27.04 -2.92
CA ASN A 172 -3.74 28.24 -2.64
C ASN A 172 -4.46 28.69 -3.90
#